data_82806e79d40dfbec22f70bcb99fcce2f
#
_entry.id   82806e79d40dfbec22f70bcb99fcce2f
#
_cell.length_a   1.000
_cell.length_b   1.000
_cell.length_c   1.000
_cell.angle_alpha   90.00
_cell.angle_beta   90.00
_cell.angle_gamma   90.00
#
_symmetry.space_group_name_H-M   'P 1'
#
loop_
_entity.id
_entity.type
_entity.pdbx_description
1 polymer ?
#
loop_
_entity_poly.entity_id
_entity_poly.type
_entity_poly.pdbx_seq_one_letter_code
_entity_poly.pdbx_strand_id
1 'polypeptide(L)'
;GYKNLTNIVSKGFVDGQVMGKPIIQRDWIFERSEGVIVLFTEKSDVGQAMLSGHPEKADSLLQQWQTTFADRVYFAIKRTKRTNEDRFIEQAIRMSNAFDVPIIAHNDVRFLTEDDFEAHEARVCIANSQVLADPNRPRDYSSEQYLKTQDEMTALFSDMPAVIDNTLDL
;
A
#
# COMPACT_ATOMS: atom_id res chain seq x y z
N GLY A 1 0.27 -13.10 15.20
CA GLY A 1 -0.04 -12.18 14.08
C GLY A 1 -1.42 -12.41 13.50
N TYR A 2 -1.70 -13.54 12.86
CA TYR A 2 -2.98 -13.79 12.17
C TYR A 2 -4.21 -13.58 13.05
N LYS A 3 -4.22 -14.09 14.29
CA LYS A 3 -5.31 -13.89 15.25
C LYS A 3 -5.50 -12.40 15.59
N ASN A 4 -4.42 -11.65 15.75
CA ASN A 4 -4.47 -10.22 16.03
C ASN A 4 -5.04 -9.45 14.82
N LEU A 5 -4.57 -9.76 13.61
CA LEU A 5 -5.11 -9.19 12.38
C LEU A 5 -6.61 -9.46 12.23
N THR A 6 -7.05 -10.71 12.43
CA THR A 6 -8.48 -11.07 12.38
C THR A 6 -9.31 -10.28 13.42
N ASN A 7 -8.79 -10.11 14.63
CA ASN A 7 -9.46 -9.32 15.67
C ASN A 7 -9.57 -7.84 15.31
N ILE A 8 -8.50 -7.24 14.73
CA ILE A 8 -8.52 -5.85 14.24
C ILE A 8 -9.59 -5.66 13.17
N VAL A 9 -9.63 -6.56 12.17
CA VAL A 9 -10.61 -6.51 11.09
C VAL A 9 -12.03 -6.68 11.64
N SER A 10 -12.27 -7.67 12.52
CA SER A 10 -13.58 -7.89 13.12
C SER A 10 -14.05 -6.68 13.93
N LYS A 11 -13.15 -6.05 14.69
CA LYS A 11 -13.46 -4.82 15.45
C LYS A 11 -13.84 -3.66 14.51
N GLY A 12 -13.17 -3.54 13.36
CA GLY A 12 -13.53 -2.55 12.34
C GLY A 12 -14.97 -2.71 11.83
N PHE A 13 -15.46 -3.96 11.68
CA PHE A 13 -16.83 -4.22 11.28
C PHE A 13 -17.86 -4.08 12.41
N VAL A 14 -17.50 -4.44 13.65
CA VAL A 14 -18.43 -4.41 14.79
C VAL A 14 -18.54 -3.00 15.40
N ASP A 15 -17.42 -2.37 15.66
CA ASP A 15 -17.35 -1.11 16.42
C ASP A 15 -17.07 0.12 15.52
N GLY A 16 -16.48 -0.08 14.34
CA GLY A 16 -16.00 1.00 13.48
C GLY A 16 -16.75 1.16 12.16
N GLN A 17 -17.87 0.47 11.95
CA GLN A 17 -18.58 0.53 10.67
C GLN A 17 -19.25 1.89 10.44
N VAL A 18 -18.97 2.50 9.29
CA VAL A 18 -19.64 3.71 8.80
C VAL A 18 -20.19 3.44 7.40
N MET A 19 -21.50 3.52 7.23
CA MET A 19 -22.21 3.27 5.95
C MET A 19 -21.80 1.93 5.28
N GLY A 20 -21.67 0.87 6.07
CA GLY A 20 -21.31 -0.47 5.59
C GLY A 20 -19.81 -0.68 5.33
N LYS A 21 -18.96 0.33 5.56
CA LYS A 21 -17.51 0.24 5.41
C LYS A 21 -16.84 0.15 6.78
N PRO A 22 -15.96 -0.84 7.00
CA PRO A 22 -15.22 -0.91 8.26
C PRO A 22 -14.18 0.21 8.31
N ILE A 23 -14.10 0.89 9.45
CA ILE A 23 -13.06 1.86 9.76
C ILE A 23 -12.29 1.35 10.96
N ILE A 24 -10.98 1.24 10.83
CA ILE A 24 -10.10 0.75 11.88
C ILE A 24 -9.39 1.95 12.50
N GLN A 25 -9.53 2.11 13.82
CA GLN A 25 -8.80 3.11 14.57
C GLN A 25 -7.35 2.67 14.77
N ARG A 26 -6.40 3.63 14.71
CA ARG A 26 -4.97 3.34 14.88
C ARG A 26 -4.67 2.66 16.21
N ASP A 27 -5.30 3.10 17.30
CA ASP A 27 -5.09 2.57 18.63
C ASP A 27 -5.44 1.08 18.70
N TRP A 28 -6.44 0.63 17.96
CA TRP A 28 -6.78 -0.80 17.90
C TRP A 28 -5.70 -1.65 17.24
N ILE A 29 -4.97 -1.07 16.29
CA ILE A 29 -3.82 -1.72 15.64
C ILE A 29 -2.66 -1.79 16.63
N PHE A 30 -2.40 -0.71 17.36
CA PHE A 30 -1.32 -0.63 18.35
C PHE A 30 -1.53 -1.62 19.50
N GLU A 31 -2.76 -1.73 20.01
CA GLU A 31 -3.13 -2.71 21.05
C GLU A 31 -2.90 -4.18 20.64
N ARG A 32 -2.82 -4.47 19.33
CA ARG A 32 -2.73 -5.83 18.77
C ARG A 32 -1.56 -6.00 17.80
N SER A 33 -0.48 -5.30 18.07
CA SER A 33 0.68 -5.23 17.19
C SER A 33 1.53 -6.51 17.13
N GLU A 34 1.37 -7.41 18.09
CA GLU A 34 2.22 -8.62 18.19
C GLU A 34 2.04 -9.53 16.97
N GLY A 35 3.17 -9.84 16.30
CA GLY A 35 3.22 -10.68 15.10
C GLY A 35 2.54 -10.08 13.87
N VAL A 36 2.26 -8.76 13.88
CA VAL A 36 1.75 -8.00 12.73
C VAL A 36 2.88 -7.17 12.14
N ILE A 37 2.96 -7.11 10.82
CA ILE A 37 3.88 -6.28 10.05
C ILE A 37 3.07 -5.13 9.42
N VAL A 38 3.67 -3.95 9.35
CA VAL A 38 3.05 -2.74 8.75
C VAL A 38 3.75 -2.37 7.45
N LEU A 39 2.97 -2.25 6.39
CA LEU A 39 3.43 -1.79 5.09
C LEU A 39 2.85 -0.40 4.81
N PHE A 40 3.72 0.61 4.69
CA PHE A 40 3.32 1.96 4.31
C PHE A 40 3.29 2.10 2.80
N THR A 41 2.13 2.43 2.27
CA THR A 41 1.91 2.76 0.86
C THR A 41 1.56 4.24 0.73
N GLU A 42 1.38 4.73 -0.50
CA GLU A 42 0.90 6.08 -0.77
C GLU A 42 -0.48 6.39 -0.15
N LYS A 43 -1.24 5.35 0.21
CA LYS A 43 -2.58 5.48 0.82
C LYS A 43 -2.56 5.48 2.35
N SER A 44 -1.44 5.11 2.98
CA SER A 44 -1.30 5.13 4.43
C SER A 44 -1.26 6.58 4.97
N ASP A 45 -1.46 6.74 6.27
CA ASP A 45 -1.37 8.04 6.94
C ASP A 45 0.02 8.70 6.78
N VAL A 46 1.09 7.89 6.91
CA VAL A 46 2.46 8.33 6.65
C VAL A 46 2.62 8.74 5.18
N GLY A 47 2.18 7.87 4.23
CA GLY A 47 2.27 8.15 2.79
C GLY A 47 1.50 9.39 2.36
N GLN A 48 0.30 9.60 2.91
CA GLN A 48 -0.47 10.82 2.64
C GLN A 48 0.22 12.08 3.19
N ALA A 49 0.84 12.01 4.37
CA ALA A 49 1.61 13.11 4.92
C ALA A 49 2.84 13.44 4.05
N MET A 50 3.55 12.42 3.54
CA MET A 50 4.67 12.57 2.61
C MET A 50 4.23 13.30 1.32
N LEU A 51 3.13 12.85 0.71
CA LEU A 51 2.63 13.38 -0.56
C LEU A 51 2.00 14.78 -0.43
N SER A 52 1.45 15.13 0.73
CA SER A 52 0.85 16.45 0.97
C SER A 52 1.86 17.55 1.33
N GLY A 53 3.16 17.23 1.35
CA GLY A 53 4.21 18.21 1.61
C GLY A 53 4.34 18.61 3.07
N HIS A 54 4.01 17.70 4.00
CA HIS A 54 4.15 17.88 5.44
C HIS A 54 5.20 16.89 6.01
N PRO A 55 6.50 17.10 5.73
CA PRO A 55 7.54 16.15 6.12
C PRO A 55 7.63 15.92 7.63
N GLU A 56 7.53 16.97 8.44
CA GLU A 56 7.56 16.87 9.91
C GLU A 56 6.41 16.00 10.46
N LYS A 57 5.24 16.08 9.82
CA LYS A 57 4.09 15.23 10.17
C LYS A 57 4.34 13.79 9.79
N ALA A 58 4.91 13.53 8.61
CA ALA A 58 5.27 12.19 8.16
C ALA A 58 6.29 11.56 9.11
N ASP A 59 7.34 12.31 9.48
CA ASP A 59 8.38 11.87 10.40
C ASP A 59 7.80 11.52 11.79
N SER A 60 6.94 12.38 12.34
CA SER A 60 6.27 12.14 13.62
C SER A 60 5.36 10.92 13.60
N LEU A 61 4.60 10.73 12.51
CA LEU A 61 3.74 9.57 12.34
C LEU A 61 4.56 8.28 12.26
N LEU A 62 5.64 8.27 11.46
CA LEU A 62 6.50 7.10 11.33
C LEU A 62 7.13 6.70 12.67
N GLN A 63 7.62 7.67 13.45
CA GLN A 63 8.16 7.42 14.79
C GLN A 63 7.13 6.77 15.74
N GLN A 64 5.86 7.18 15.68
CA GLN A 64 4.79 6.56 16.46
C GLN A 64 4.60 5.08 16.08
N TRP A 65 4.61 4.78 14.77
CA TRP A 65 4.53 3.40 14.30
C TRP A 65 5.76 2.58 14.70
N GLN A 66 6.98 3.11 14.55
CA GLN A 66 8.21 2.43 14.95
C GLN A 66 8.27 2.17 16.47
N THR A 67 7.73 3.07 17.29
CA THR A 67 7.66 2.86 18.75
C THR A 67 6.88 1.60 19.11
N THR A 68 5.85 1.27 18.34
CA THR A 68 4.99 0.10 18.61
C THR A 68 5.44 -1.15 17.87
N PHE A 69 5.89 -1.02 16.62
CA PHE A 69 6.20 -2.15 15.74
C PHE A 69 7.70 -2.46 15.62
N ALA A 70 8.56 -1.57 16.10
CA ALA A 70 10.02 -1.68 16.02
C ALA A 70 10.49 -1.90 14.57
N ASP A 71 11.11 -3.05 14.29
CA ASP A 71 11.65 -3.49 13.01
C ASP A 71 10.61 -4.07 12.03
N ARG A 72 9.33 -4.12 12.43
CA ARG A 72 8.23 -4.69 11.62
C ARG A 72 7.44 -3.63 10.85
N VAL A 73 8.13 -2.59 10.36
CA VAL A 73 7.58 -1.54 9.50
C VAL A 73 8.38 -1.45 8.21
N TYR A 74 7.71 -1.30 7.08
CA TYR A 74 8.32 -1.25 5.76
C TYR A 74 7.62 -0.22 4.88
N PHE A 75 8.36 0.43 3.98
CA PHE A 75 7.75 1.15 2.88
C PHE A 75 7.52 0.19 1.72
N ALA A 76 6.28 0.08 1.25
CA ALA A 76 5.91 -0.77 0.12
C ALA A 76 5.70 0.11 -1.13
N ILE A 77 6.63 0.04 -2.07
CA ILE A 77 6.63 0.81 -3.30
C ILE A 77 6.15 -0.02 -4.49
N LYS A 78 5.57 0.65 -5.48
CA LYS A 78 5.10 0.04 -6.72
C LYS A 78 5.38 0.93 -7.91
N ARG A 79 5.38 0.34 -9.11
CA ARG A 79 5.54 1.01 -10.40
C ARG A 79 4.44 0.53 -11.34
N THR A 80 3.25 1.05 -11.15
CA THR A 80 2.06 0.70 -11.95
C THR A 80 1.61 1.82 -12.88
N LYS A 81 2.48 2.80 -13.14
CA LYS A 81 2.23 3.97 -14.00
C LYS A 81 1.07 4.84 -13.48
N ARG A 82 0.89 4.89 -12.17
CA ARG A 82 -0.13 5.70 -11.51
C ARG A 82 0.45 7.02 -11.00
N THR A 83 -0.43 8.00 -10.87
CA THR A 83 -0.06 9.33 -10.36
C THR A 83 0.55 9.25 -8.95
N ASN A 84 1.58 10.05 -8.70
CA ASN A 84 2.29 10.16 -7.41
C ASN A 84 3.17 8.96 -7.02
N GLU A 85 3.29 7.91 -7.80
CA GLU A 85 4.17 6.78 -7.47
C GLU A 85 5.63 7.22 -7.35
N ASP A 86 6.16 7.93 -8.37
CA ASP A 86 7.55 8.40 -8.36
C ASP A 86 7.81 9.32 -7.17
N ARG A 87 6.90 10.25 -6.90
CA ARG A 87 7.01 11.15 -5.75
C ARG A 87 6.97 10.40 -4.41
N PHE A 88 6.14 9.35 -4.31
CA PHE A 88 6.11 8.50 -3.12
C PHE A 88 7.41 7.73 -2.98
N ILE A 89 7.97 7.16 -4.06
CA ILE A 89 9.25 6.44 -4.07
C ILE A 89 10.39 7.36 -3.59
N GLU A 90 10.50 8.57 -4.11
CA GLU A 90 11.50 9.55 -3.68
C GLU A 90 11.43 9.84 -2.18
N GLN A 91 10.22 10.08 -1.67
CA GLN A 91 10.02 10.33 -0.24
C GLN A 91 10.27 9.08 0.63
N ALA A 92 9.89 7.88 0.13
CA ALA A 92 10.17 6.62 0.82
C ALA A 92 11.68 6.37 0.95
N ILE A 93 12.46 6.65 -0.10
CA ILE A 93 13.93 6.56 -0.05
C ILE A 93 14.50 7.53 0.99
N ARG A 94 14.03 8.78 1.01
CA ARG A 94 14.45 9.78 1.99
C ARG A 94 14.18 9.32 3.42
N MET A 95 12.97 8.84 3.68
CA MET A 95 12.56 8.40 5.01
C MET A 95 13.23 7.08 5.42
N SER A 96 13.40 6.14 4.47
CA SER A 96 14.15 4.91 4.67
C SER A 96 15.56 5.21 5.20
N ASN A 97 16.28 6.12 4.54
CA ASN A 97 17.63 6.52 4.97
C ASN A 97 17.65 7.26 6.30
N ALA A 98 16.63 8.05 6.62
CA ALA A 98 16.60 8.84 7.84
C ALA A 98 16.17 8.03 9.08
N PHE A 99 15.34 7.03 8.91
CA PHE A 99 14.71 6.26 10.01
C PHE A 99 15.05 4.78 10.02
N ASP A 100 15.93 4.33 9.12
CA ASP A 100 16.31 2.92 8.97
C ASP A 100 15.11 1.97 8.77
N VAL A 101 14.20 2.36 7.88
CA VAL A 101 13.02 1.57 7.52
C VAL A 101 13.22 0.95 6.14
N PRO A 102 13.23 -0.39 6.02
CA PRO A 102 13.42 -1.04 4.73
C PRO A 102 12.31 -0.73 3.73
N ILE A 103 12.67 -0.70 2.45
CA ILE A 103 11.72 -0.56 1.33
C ILE A 103 11.57 -1.93 0.68
N ILE A 104 10.33 -2.31 0.38
CA ILE A 104 9.98 -3.53 -0.37
C ILE A 104 9.23 -3.18 -1.66
N ALA A 105 9.27 -4.08 -2.62
CA ALA A 105 8.53 -3.96 -3.87
C ALA A 105 7.21 -4.75 -3.81
N HIS A 106 6.14 -4.16 -4.36
CA HIS A 106 4.91 -4.89 -4.64
C HIS A 106 4.28 -4.40 -5.95
N ASN A 107 3.29 -5.11 -6.50
CA ASN A 107 2.64 -4.73 -7.75
C ASN A 107 1.15 -4.36 -7.61
N ASP A 108 0.61 -4.31 -6.39
CA ASP A 108 -0.83 -4.04 -6.16
C ASP A 108 -1.74 -4.86 -7.11
N VAL A 109 -1.48 -6.17 -7.19
CA VAL A 109 -2.10 -7.09 -8.15
C VAL A 109 -3.62 -7.09 -8.05
N ARG A 110 -4.30 -6.96 -9.21
CA ARG A 110 -5.77 -6.90 -9.34
C ARG A 110 -6.33 -7.99 -10.26
N PHE A 111 -5.52 -8.49 -11.18
CA PHE A 111 -5.88 -9.51 -12.16
C PHE A 111 -4.65 -10.36 -12.52
N LEU A 112 -4.85 -11.48 -13.23
CA LEU A 112 -3.80 -12.46 -13.45
C LEU A 112 -2.88 -12.10 -14.61
N THR A 113 -3.43 -11.65 -15.72
CA THR A 113 -2.68 -11.31 -16.95
C THR A 113 -3.00 -9.88 -17.38
N GLU A 114 -2.12 -9.27 -18.15
CA GLU A 114 -2.35 -7.92 -18.70
C GLU A 114 -3.64 -7.83 -19.51
N ASP A 115 -4.00 -8.88 -20.24
CA ASP A 115 -5.21 -8.97 -21.06
C ASP A 115 -6.51 -8.92 -20.23
N ASP A 116 -6.45 -9.24 -18.94
CA ASP A 116 -7.60 -9.21 -18.03
C ASP A 116 -7.98 -7.78 -17.60
N PHE A 117 -7.22 -6.77 -17.98
CA PHE A 117 -7.42 -5.37 -17.53
C PHE A 117 -8.81 -4.84 -17.92
N GLU A 118 -9.26 -5.07 -19.18
CA GLU A 118 -10.57 -4.58 -19.62
C GLU A 118 -11.72 -5.24 -18.85
N ALA A 119 -11.62 -6.55 -18.59
CA ALA A 119 -12.60 -7.27 -17.80
C ALA A 119 -12.63 -6.78 -16.34
N HIS A 120 -11.47 -6.45 -15.77
CA HIS A 120 -11.36 -5.82 -14.45
C HIS A 120 -12.06 -4.45 -14.42
N GLU A 121 -11.79 -3.58 -15.40
CA GLU A 121 -12.43 -2.27 -15.53
C GLU A 121 -13.95 -2.38 -15.66
N ALA A 122 -14.46 -3.36 -16.44
CA ALA A 122 -15.88 -3.62 -16.54
C ALA A 122 -16.48 -4.01 -15.18
N ARG A 123 -15.83 -4.87 -14.43
CA ARG A 123 -16.24 -5.24 -13.05
C ARG A 123 -16.27 -4.04 -12.11
N VAL A 124 -15.27 -3.17 -12.18
CA VAL A 124 -15.21 -1.93 -11.38
C VAL A 124 -16.37 -0.99 -11.73
N CYS A 125 -16.68 -0.83 -13.01
CA CYS A 125 -17.81 -0.04 -13.49
C CYS A 125 -19.15 -0.59 -12.95
N ILE A 126 -19.35 -1.90 -12.99
CA ILE A 126 -20.55 -2.54 -12.42
C ILE A 126 -20.66 -2.24 -10.91
N ALA A 127 -19.57 -2.44 -10.17
CA ALA A 127 -19.55 -2.21 -8.72
C ALA A 127 -19.84 -0.76 -8.33
N ASN A 128 -19.41 0.20 -9.15
CA ASN A 128 -19.56 1.63 -8.90
C ASN A 128 -20.76 2.27 -9.63
N SER A 129 -21.59 1.47 -10.30
CA SER A 129 -22.73 1.95 -11.12
C SER A 129 -22.30 2.95 -12.20
N GLN A 130 -21.18 2.67 -12.87
CA GLN A 130 -20.57 3.48 -13.92
C GLN A 130 -20.69 2.79 -15.28
N VAL A 131 -20.56 3.57 -16.36
CA VAL A 131 -20.52 3.05 -17.73
C VAL A 131 -19.09 2.98 -18.24
N LEU A 132 -18.67 1.81 -18.75
CA LEU A 132 -17.28 1.59 -19.21
C LEU A 132 -16.86 2.58 -20.31
N ALA A 133 -17.80 2.94 -21.22
CA ALA A 133 -17.57 3.87 -22.31
C ALA A 133 -17.57 5.35 -21.91
N ASP A 134 -17.90 5.69 -20.65
CA ASP A 134 -17.88 7.09 -20.19
C ASP A 134 -16.43 7.59 -20.09
N PRO A 135 -16.02 8.61 -20.88
CA PRO A 135 -14.67 9.16 -20.84
C PRO A 135 -14.34 9.87 -19.52
N ASN A 136 -15.34 10.32 -18.76
CA ASN A 136 -15.18 11.06 -17.52
C ASN A 136 -15.18 10.17 -16.28
N ARG A 137 -15.34 8.85 -16.43
CA ARG A 137 -15.29 7.94 -15.29
C ARG A 137 -13.92 7.95 -14.61
N PRO A 138 -13.84 7.81 -13.29
CA PRO A 138 -12.58 7.60 -12.59
C PRO A 138 -11.87 6.35 -13.13
N ARG A 139 -10.57 6.47 -13.34
CA ARG A 139 -9.70 5.35 -13.76
C ARG A 139 -8.70 5.07 -12.66
N ASP A 140 -9.11 4.24 -11.70
CA ASP A 140 -8.35 3.96 -10.48
C ASP A 140 -7.30 2.86 -10.65
N TYR A 141 -7.27 2.20 -11.80
CA TYR A 141 -6.38 1.07 -12.08
C TYR A 141 -5.63 1.28 -13.40
N SER A 142 -4.56 0.50 -13.60
CA SER A 142 -3.77 0.45 -14.83
C SER A 142 -3.56 -0.99 -15.28
N SER A 143 -3.21 -1.21 -16.55
CA SER A 143 -2.90 -2.54 -17.08
C SER A 143 -1.66 -3.17 -16.42
N GLU A 144 -0.83 -2.37 -15.73
CA GLU A 144 0.37 -2.85 -15.03
C GLU A 144 0.09 -3.66 -13.76
N GLN A 145 -1.17 -3.70 -13.27
CA GLN A 145 -1.51 -4.33 -11.99
C GLN A 145 -1.87 -5.83 -12.14
N TYR A 146 -1.25 -6.51 -13.11
CA TYR A 146 -1.33 -7.96 -13.24
C TYR A 146 -0.31 -8.68 -12.36
N LEU A 147 -0.47 -10.00 -12.22
CA LEU A 147 0.45 -10.85 -11.48
C LEU A 147 1.75 -11.03 -12.29
N LYS A 148 2.71 -10.13 -12.05
CA LYS A 148 4.03 -10.16 -12.68
C LYS A 148 4.84 -11.36 -12.20
N THR A 149 5.65 -11.92 -13.10
CA THR A 149 6.65 -12.93 -12.76
C THR A 149 7.78 -12.31 -11.92
N GLN A 150 8.61 -13.16 -11.32
CA GLN A 150 9.77 -12.70 -10.58
C GLN A 150 10.76 -11.94 -11.48
N ASP A 151 10.97 -12.41 -12.71
CA ASP A 151 11.86 -11.76 -13.67
C ASP A 151 11.36 -10.38 -14.07
N GLU A 152 10.04 -10.23 -14.30
CA GLU A 152 9.42 -8.93 -14.58
C GLU A 152 9.55 -7.95 -13.40
N MET A 153 9.34 -8.42 -12.16
CA MET A 153 9.52 -7.60 -10.96
C MET A 153 10.99 -7.18 -10.79
N THR A 154 11.93 -8.10 -11.01
CA THR A 154 13.37 -7.82 -10.94
C THR A 154 13.77 -6.79 -12.01
N ALA A 155 13.28 -6.94 -13.24
CA ALA A 155 13.52 -5.95 -14.30
C ALA A 155 12.91 -4.58 -13.99
N LEU A 156 11.71 -4.54 -13.43
CA LEU A 156 10.99 -3.31 -13.08
C LEU A 156 11.72 -2.49 -12.01
N PHE A 157 12.42 -3.14 -11.08
CA PHE A 157 13.18 -2.52 -10.00
C PHE A 157 14.70 -2.71 -10.14
N SER A 158 15.19 -2.89 -11.37
CA SER A 158 16.62 -3.11 -11.67
C SER A 158 17.54 -1.98 -11.18
N ASP A 159 17.03 -0.77 -11.05
CA ASP A 159 17.72 0.40 -10.48
C ASP A 159 17.75 0.39 -8.94
N MET A 160 16.96 -0.46 -8.30
CA MET A 160 16.84 -0.59 -6.85
C MET A 160 16.79 -2.07 -6.40
N PRO A 161 17.82 -2.88 -6.68
CA PRO A 161 17.77 -4.34 -6.45
C PRO A 161 17.50 -4.69 -4.98
N ALA A 162 17.97 -3.88 -4.03
CA ALA A 162 17.74 -4.08 -2.60
C ALA A 162 16.25 -4.17 -2.21
N VAL A 163 15.34 -3.54 -2.96
CA VAL A 163 13.91 -3.63 -2.63
C VAL A 163 13.32 -5.01 -2.94
N ILE A 164 13.91 -5.72 -3.91
CA ILE A 164 13.54 -7.11 -4.23
C ILE A 164 14.10 -8.04 -3.14
N ASP A 165 15.35 -7.85 -2.75
CA ASP A 165 15.99 -8.65 -1.68
C ASP A 165 15.20 -8.49 -0.37
N ASN A 166 14.90 -7.26 0.05
CA ASN A 166 14.08 -6.98 1.24
C ASN A 166 12.68 -7.62 1.17
N THR A 167 12.11 -7.80 -0.03
CA THR A 167 10.81 -8.46 -0.20
C THR A 167 10.89 -9.95 0.09
N LEU A 168 12.04 -10.57 -0.14
CA LEU A 168 12.28 -12.00 0.18
C LEU A 168 12.51 -12.22 1.68
N ASP A 169 12.98 -11.21 2.39
CA ASP A 169 13.23 -11.26 3.84
C ASP A 169 11.97 -11.00 4.68
N LEU A 170 10.87 -10.53 4.08
CA LEU A 170 9.59 -10.24 4.72
C LEU A 170 8.79 -11.50 5.04
#